data_2220aa52336d0b3a927f68145b03ca61
#
_entry.id   2220aa52336d0b3a927f68145b03ca61
#
_cell.length_a   1.000
_cell.length_b   1.000
_cell.length_c   1.000
_cell.angle_alpha   90.00
_cell.angle_beta   90.00
_cell.angle_gamma   90.00
#
_symmetry.space_group_name_H-M   'P 1'
#
loop_
_entity.id
_entity.type
_entity.pdbx_description
1 polymer ?
#
loop_
_entity_poly.entity_id
_entity_poly.type
_entity_poly.pdbx_seq_one_letter_code
_entity_poly.pdbx_strand_id
1 'polypeptide(L)'
;MRNNDLIKEDVSDRIFSLLGQSVHHVIERAKVATDIAERRLYYKDDNITNGWTLSGAFDLLTSDGKLIDFKCTSAWSALDALTKGKAEWEQQLNVLDFLCRKNQKDLTRYKKTLKVKSLSIMAILRDWSKMRVMQSDNYPRKQVVMIPIRRWSEEEQDAFVKARIKLHQDAEQMKELPLCTAKERWRKEDQFAVMKDCRKSAWRLFPTKELAKQF
;
A
#
# COMPACT_ATOMS: atom_id res chain seq x y z
N MET A 1 19.68 -12.14 15.11
CA MET A 1 18.70 -13.21 15.39
C MET A 1 17.32 -12.57 15.45
N ARG A 2 16.37 -13.01 14.64
CA ARG A 2 14.99 -12.53 14.71
C ARG A 2 14.31 -13.27 15.85
N ASN A 3 13.86 -12.55 16.89
CA ASN A 3 13.12 -13.12 18.04
C ASN A 3 11.68 -13.53 17.65
N ASN A 4 11.51 -14.27 16.55
CA ASN A 4 10.19 -14.73 16.12
C ASN A 4 9.56 -15.74 17.11
N ASP A 5 10.37 -16.43 17.91
CA ASP A 5 9.91 -17.48 18.82
C ASP A 5 9.23 -16.95 20.10
N LEU A 6 9.28 -15.61 20.32
CA LEU A 6 8.67 -14.95 21.47
C LEU A 6 7.28 -14.38 21.17
N ILE A 7 6.88 -14.32 19.90
CA ILE A 7 5.58 -13.77 19.49
C ILE A 7 4.59 -14.92 19.37
N LYS A 8 3.72 -15.07 20.37
CA LYS A 8 2.55 -15.95 20.25
C LYS A 8 1.48 -15.22 19.45
N GLU A 9 1.38 -15.54 18.14
CA GLU A 9 0.33 -15.00 17.29
C GLU A 9 -0.88 -15.95 17.27
N ASP A 10 -2.06 -15.41 17.49
CA ASP A 10 -3.32 -16.12 17.29
C ASP A 10 -3.72 -16.06 15.80
N VAL A 11 -4.44 -17.08 15.33
CA VAL A 11 -4.95 -17.11 13.94
C VAL A 11 -5.86 -15.92 13.66
N SER A 12 -6.60 -15.44 14.65
CA SER A 12 -7.48 -14.26 14.52
C SER A 12 -6.71 -12.98 14.19
N ASP A 13 -5.45 -12.85 14.61
CA ASP A 13 -4.60 -11.70 14.30
C ASP A 13 -4.21 -11.67 12.80
N ARG A 14 -4.26 -12.81 12.14
CA ARG A 14 -3.89 -12.98 10.74
C ARG A 14 -5.07 -13.10 9.77
N ILE A 15 -6.31 -13.05 10.25
CA ILE A 15 -7.49 -13.30 9.41
C ILE A 15 -7.55 -12.37 8.18
N PHE A 16 -7.18 -11.11 8.32
CA PHE A 16 -7.16 -10.17 7.19
C PHE A 16 -6.04 -10.45 6.19
N SER A 17 -4.90 -10.95 6.66
CA SER A 17 -3.80 -11.38 5.78
C SER A 17 -4.20 -12.63 5.00
N LEU A 18 -4.82 -13.60 5.66
CA LEU A 18 -5.34 -14.82 5.02
C LEU A 18 -6.42 -14.51 3.99
N LEU A 19 -7.34 -13.60 4.30
CA LEU A 19 -8.37 -13.14 3.38
C LEU A 19 -7.74 -12.47 2.14
N GLY A 20 -6.75 -11.59 2.34
CA GLY A 20 -6.02 -10.95 1.25
C GLY A 20 -5.35 -11.98 0.34
N GLN A 21 -4.59 -12.91 0.90
CA GLN A 21 -3.92 -13.98 0.14
C GLN A 21 -4.90 -14.86 -0.64
N SER A 22 -6.04 -15.21 -0.03
CA SER A 22 -7.08 -16.00 -0.69
C SER A 22 -7.68 -15.28 -1.89
N VAL A 23 -7.94 -13.98 -1.75
CA VAL A 23 -8.44 -13.12 -2.85
C VAL A 23 -7.43 -13.07 -3.99
N HIS A 24 -6.16 -12.80 -3.71
CA HIS A 24 -5.09 -12.79 -4.71
C HIS A 24 -5.03 -14.10 -5.48
N HIS A 25 -5.05 -15.23 -4.77
CA HIS A 25 -4.99 -16.55 -5.38
C HIS A 25 -6.18 -16.87 -6.30
N VAL A 26 -7.40 -16.44 -5.93
CA VAL A 26 -8.60 -16.61 -6.76
C VAL A 26 -8.51 -15.73 -8.02
N ILE A 27 -8.11 -14.46 -7.88
CA ILE A 27 -8.04 -13.52 -9.00
C ILE A 27 -6.92 -13.93 -9.98
N GLU A 28 -5.79 -14.41 -9.48
CA GLU A 28 -4.72 -14.94 -10.33
C GLU A 28 -5.24 -16.03 -11.29
N ARG A 29 -6.09 -16.91 -10.81
CA ARG A 29 -6.70 -17.98 -11.64
C ARG A 29 -7.72 -17.46 -12.65
N ALA A 30 -8.37 -16.33 -12.35
CA ALA A 30 -9.39 -15.73 -13.20
C ALA A 30 -8.83 -14.81 -14.30
N LYS A 31 -7.51 -14.62 -14.37
CA LYS A 31 -6.87 -13.75 -15.37
C LYS A 31 -7.11 -14.21 -16.79
N VAL A 32 -7.17 -13.25 -17.71
CA VAL A 32 -7.21 -13.52 -19.15
C VAL A 32 -5.84 -14.06 -19.61
N ALA A 33 -5.84 -14.97 -20.58
CA ALA A 33 -4.62 -15.62 -21.08
C ALA A 33 -3.56 -14.64 -21.62
N THR A 34 -3.97 -13.46 -22.10
CA THR A 34 -3.08 -12.43 -22.63
C THR A 34 -2.40 -11.57 -21.56
N ASP A 35 -2.86 -11.66 -20.30
CA ASP A 35 -2.36 -10.88 -19.19
C ASP A 35 -1.19 -11.58 -18.47
N ILE A 36 -0.36 -10.84 -17.78
CA ILE A 36 0.70 -11.36 -16.90
C ILE A 36 0.30 -11.10 -15.46
N ALA A 37 0.26 -12.15 -14.63
CA ALA A 37 -0.05 -12.04 -13.22
C ALA A 37 1.05 -12.66 -12.35
N GLU A 38 1.13 -12.16 -11.10
CA GLU A 38 2.02 -12.67 -10.04
C GLU A 38 3.47 -12.82 -10.51
N ARG A 39 3.96 -11.82 -11.25
CA ARG A 39 5.33 -11.85 -11.76
C ARG A 39 6.26 -11.07 -10.85
N ARG A 40 7.27 -11.76 -10.32
CA ARG A 40 8.39 -11.11 -9.61
C ARG A 40 9.45 -10.67 -10.59
N LEU A 41 9.87 -9.41 -10.46
CA LEU A 41 10.93 -8.80 -11.25
C LEU A 41 12.09 -8.41 -10.35
N TYR A 42 13.27 -8.34 -10.93
CA TYR A 42 14.52 -7.99 -10.24
C TYR A 42 15.27 -6.93 -11.03
N TYR A 43 15.90 -6.01 -10.32
CA TYR A 43 16.75 -5.01 -10.94
C TYR A 43 17.98 -4.76 -10.07
N LYS A 44 19.15 -4.70 -10.72
CA LYS A 44 20.43 -4.39 -10.09
C LYS A 44 21.28 -3.60 -11.05
N ASP A 45 21.84 -2.49 -10.61
CA ASP A 45 22.87 -1.73 -11.29
C ASP A 45 23.69 -0.91 -10.30
N ASP A 46 24.76 -0.23 -10.78
CA ASP A 46 25.65 0.54 -9.91
C ASP A 46 25.19 2.00 -9.73
N ASN A 47 24.36 2.53 -10.63
CA ASN A 47 23.94 3.93 -10.61
C ASN A 47 22.73 4.21 -9.72
N ILE A 48 21.70 3.34 -9.81
CA ILE A 48 20.42 3.51 -9.11
C ILE A 48 20.42 2.67 -7.84
N THR A 49 20.82 1.39 -7.95
CA THR A 49 20.76 0.46 -6.81
C THR A 49 22.06 0.30 -6.06
N ASN A 50 23.15 0.94 -6.54
CA ASN A 50 24.47 0.89 -5.94
C ASN A 50 24.86 -0.55 -5.54
N GLY A 51 24.72 -1.47 -6.49
CA GLY A 51 25.05 -2.89 -6.31
C GLY A 51 24.01 -3.73 -5.57
N TRP A 52 22.98 -3.13 -4.96
CA TRP A 52 21.88 -3.88 -4.33
C TRP A 52 20.91 -4.42 -5.38
N THR A 53 20.16 -5.45 -4.99
CA THR A 53 19.10 -5.99 -5.83
C THR A 53 17.74 -5.50 -5.32
N LEU A 54 17.06 -4.69 -6.13
CA LEU A 54 15.66 -4.35 -5.91
C LEU A 54 14.77 -5.45 -6.51
N SER A 55 13.80 -5.94 -5.77
CA SER A 55 12.80 -6.88 -6.29
C SER A 55 11.39 -6.51 -5.87
N GLY A 56 10.43 -6.82 -6.72
CA GLY A 56 9.01 -6.66 -6.44
C GLY A 56 8.18 -7.62 -7.29
N ALA A 57 7.06 -8.08 -6.76
CA ALA A 57 6.06 -8.83 -7.50
C ALA A 57 4.85 -7.94 -7.71
N PHE A 58 4.35 -7.88 -8.95
CA PHE A 58 3.09 -7.22 -9.23
C PHE A 58 1.98 -8.25 -9.38
N ASP A 59 0.75 -7.85 -9.05
CA ASP A 59 -0.39 -8.75 -9.08
C ASP A 59 -0.88 -8.99 -10.50
N LEU A 60 -1.08 -7.94 -11.30
CA LEU A 60 -1.61 -8.06 -12.66
C LEU A 60 -1.11 -6.93 -13.57
N LEU A 61 -0.58 -7.31 -14.73
CA LEU A 61 -0.35 -6.43 -15.87
C LEU A 61 -1.22 -6.90 -17.04
N THR A 62 -2.22 -6.09 -17.39
CA THR A 62 -3.16 -6.42 -18.45
C THR A 62 -2.56 -6.20 -19.84
N SER A 63 -3.14 -6.85 -20.85
CA SER A 63 -2.70 -6.75 -22.25
C SER A 63 -2.83 -5.36 -22.86
N ASP A 64 -3.68 -4.49 -22.27
CA ASP A 64 -3.82 -3.09 -22.66
C ASP A 64 -2.87 -2.14 -21.90
N GLY A 65 -2.09 -2.68 -20.94
CA GLY A 65 -1.04 -1.95 -20.23
C GLY A 65 -1.47 -1.33 -18.90
N LYS A 66 -2.51 -1.86 -18.25
CA LYS A 66 -2.86 -1.45 -16.88
C LYS A 66 -2.10 -2.30 -15.88
N LEU A 67 -1.34 -1.67 -15.00
CA LEU A 67 -0.74 -2.32 -13.85
C LEU A 67 -1.70 -2.17 -12.68
N ILE A 68 -2.18 -3.30 -12.16
CA ILE A 68 -3.22 -3.37 -11.13
C ILE A 68 -2.67 -4.13 -9.93
N ASP A 69 -2.85 -3.56 -8.75
CA ASP A 69 -2.58 -4.20 -7.47
C ASP A 69 -3.91 -4.39 -6.72
N PHE A 70 -4.10 -5.57 -6.14
CA PHE A 70 -5.32 -5.94 -5.45
C PHE A 70 -5.21 -5.63 -3.96
N LYS A 71 -6.20 -4.93 -3.41
CA LYS A 71 -6.25 -4.61 -1.99
C LYS A 71 -7.58 -5.03 -1.38
N CYS A 72 -7.54 -5.93 -0.39
CA CYS A 72 -8.70 -6.22 0.45
C CYS A 72 -8.72 -5.21 1.60
N THR A 73 -9.61 -4.22 1.54
CA THR A 73 -9.60 -3.06 2.45
C THR A 73 -11.00 -2.65 2.91
N SER A 74 -11.10 -1.68 3.81
CA SER A 74 -12.40 -1.12 4.21
C SER A 74 -12.91 -0.11 3.20
N ALA A 75 -14.23 0.10 3.17
CA ALA A 75 -14.87 1.11 2.33
C ALA A 75 -14.35 2.52 2.63
N TRP A 76 -14.13 2.86 3.91
CA TRP A 76 -13.56 4.15 4.32
C TRP A 76 -12.12 4.34 3.84
N SER A 77 -11.32 3.30 3.90
CA SER A 77 -9.94 3.33 3.39
C SER A 77 -9.89 3.56 1.87
N ALA A 78 -10.82 2.98 1.12
CA ALA A 78 -10.94 3.21 -0.31
C ALA A 78 -11.43 4.63 -0.64
N LEU A 79 -12.39 5.15 0.12
CA LEU A 79 -12.87 6.54 -0.02
C LEU A 79 -11.77 7.56 0.27
N ASP A 80 -11.01 7.35 1.35
CA ASP A 80 -9.88 8.21 1.70
C ASP A 80 -8.82 8.20 0.58
N ALA A 81 -8.54 7.02 0.00
CA ALA A 81 -7.62 6.90 -1.13
C ALA A 81 -8.13 7.62 -2.40
N LEU A 82 -9.44 7.59 -2.66
CA LEU A 82 -10.03 8.31 -3.80
C LEU A 82 -10.02 9.83 -3.63
N THR A 83 -10.14 10.32 -2.39
CA THR A 83 -10.26 11.77 -2.10
C THR A 83 -8.93 12.43 -1.81
N LYS A 84 -8.06 11.78 -1.04
CA LYS A 84 -6.78 12.35 -0.57
C LYS A 84 -5.56 11.68 -1.20
N GLY A 85 -5.75 10.54 -1.86
CA GLY A 85 -4.67 9.67 -2.28
C GLY A 85 -4.04 8.91 -1.10
N LYS A 86 -3.28 7.87 -1.41
CA LYS A 86 -2.45 7.13 -0.44
C LYS A 86 -1.03 7.03 -0.96
N ALA A 87 -0.13 7.71 -0.29
CA ALA A 87 1.27 7.78 -0.69
C ALA A 87 1.92 6.38 -0.78
N GLU A 88 1.54 5.46 0.12
CA GLU A 88 2.06 4.10 0.14
C GLU A 88 1.68 3.32 -1.12
N TRP A 89 0.46 3.47 -1.60
CA TRP A 89 -0.03 2.82 -2.82
C TRP A 89 0.59 3.44 -4.07
N GLU A 90 0.73 4.76 -4.08
CA GLU A 90 1.39 5.48 -5.18
C GLU A 90 2.87 5.07 -5.29
N GLN A 91 3.59 5.03 -4.17
CA GLN A 91 4.98 4.60 -4.12
C GLN A 91 5.13 3.14 -4.57
N GLN A 92 4.31 2.24 -4.03
CA GLN A 92 4.35 0.81 -4.37
C GLN A 92 4.19 0.59 -5.88
N LEU A 93 3.12 1.14 -6.47
CA LEU A 93 2.85 0.92 -7.89
C LEU A 93 3.88 1.60 -8.81
N ASN A 94 4.41 2.75 -8.43
CA ASN A 94 5.46 3.40 -9.21
C ASN A 94 6.81 2.67 -9.13
N VAL A 95 7.14 2.03 -8.00
CA VAL A 95 8.31 1.14 -7.91
C VAL A 95 8.11 -0.11 -8.76
N LEU A 96 6.90 -0.67 -8.82
CA LEU A 96 6.58 -1.80 -9.69
C LEU A 96 6.62 -1.40 -11.18
N ASP A 97 6.14 -0.22 -11.53
CA ASP A 97 6.26 0.33 -12.90
C ASP A 97 7.74 0.53 -13.29
N PHE A 98 8.57 1.08 -12.38
CA PHE A 98 10.01 1.13 -12.57
C PHE A 98 10.59 -0.26 -12.87
N LEU A 99 10.25 -1.27 -12.09
CA LEU A 99 10.71 -2.65 -12.33
C LEU A 99 10.22 -3.18 -13.68
N CYS A 100 8.96 -2.94 -14.05
CA CYS A 100 8.42 -3.30 -15.35
C CYS A 100 9.20 -2.64 -16.50
N ARG A 101 9.51 -1.35 -16.37
CA ARG A 101 10.29 -0.60 -17.36
C ARG A 101 11.70 -1.16 -17.54
N LYS A 102 12.36 -1.52 -16.44
CA LYS A 102 13.72 -2.09 -16.48
C LYS A 102 13.75 -3.56 -16.94
N ASN A 103 12.63 -4.28 -16.94
CA ASN A 103 12.54 -5.71 -17.26
C ASN A 103 11.62 -6.00 -18.47
N GLN A 104 11.67 -5.19 -19.51
CA GLN A 104 10.77 -5.32 -20.66
C GLN A 104 10.84 -6.69 -21.36
N LYS A 105 12.00 -7.37 -21.32
CA LYS A 105 12.19 -8.70 -21.91
C LYS A 105 11.33 -9.75 -21.19
N ASP A 106 11.20 -9.63 -19.87
CA ASP A 106 10.45 -10.57 -19.04
C ASP A 106 8.93 -10.37 -19.10
N LEU A 107 8.49 -9.26 -19.71
CA LEU A 107 7.09 -8.89 -19.86
C LEU A 107 6.54 -9.20 -21.25
N THR A 108 7.11 -10.19 -21.92
CA THR A 108 6.65 -10.62 -23.23
C THR A 108 5.59 -11.71 -23.11
N ARG A 109 4.41 -11.47 -23.68
CA ARG A 109 3.32 -12.43 -23.78
C ARG A 109 2.84 -12.52 -25.21
N TYR A 110 2.72 -13.74 -25.74
CA TYR A 110 2.32 -13.98 -27.13
C TYR A 110 3.08 -13.12 -28.16
N LYS A 111 4.42 -13.07 -28.03
CA LYS A 111 5.34 -12.26 -28.88
C LYS A 111 5.11 -10.75 -28.81
N LYS A 112 4.34 -10.27 -27.82
CA LYS A 112 4.12 -8.84 -27.57
C LYS A 112 4.64 -8.45 -26.19
N THR A 113 5.50 -7.43 -26.13
CA THR A 113 5.96 -6.86 -24.88
C THR A 113 4.87 -5.95 -24.30
N LEU A 114 4.47 -6.23 -23.05
CA LEU A 114 3.49 -5.43 -22.35
C LEU A 114 4.18 -4.26 -21.66
N LYS A 115 3.76 -3.04 -22.02
CA LYS A 115 4.26 -1.80 -21.41
C LYS A 115 3.19 -1.21 -20.49
N VAL A 116 3.61 -0.76 -19.33
CA VAL A 116 2.70 -0.08 -18.38
C VAL A 116 2.30 1.29 -18.97
N LYS A 117 0.99 1.55 -18.98
CA LYS A 117 0.39 2.82 -19.42
C LYS A 117 -0.35 3.52 -18.31
N SER A 118 -0.93 2.77 -17.37
CA SER A 118 -1.66 3.31 -16.23
C SER A 118 -1.52 2.42 -15.00
N LEU A 119 -1.69 3.03 -13.83
CA LEU A 119 -1.61 2.39 -12.54
C LEU A 119 -2.96 2.46 -11.85
N SER A 120 -3.38 1.37 -11.20
CA SER A 120 -4.64 1.34 -10.48
C SER A 120 -4.58 0.37 -9.29
N ILE A 121 -5.28 0.69 -8.22
CA ILE A 121 -5.63 -0.25 -7.17
C ILE A 121 -7.03 -0.79 -7.43
N MET A 122 -7.21 -2.10 -7.43
CA MET A 122 -8.52 -2.73 -7.35
C MET A 122 -8.82 -3.02 -5.88
N ALA A 123 -9.61 -2.14 -5.27
CA ALA A 123 -10.00 -2.26 -3.87
C ALA A 123 -11.25 -3.14 -3.73
N ILE A 124 -11.11 -4.26 -3.01
CA ILE A 124 -12.20 -5.16 -2.65
C ILE A 124 -12.60 -4.81 -1.22
N LEU A 125 -13.83 -4.31 -1.06
CA LEU A 125 -14.32 -3.73 0.18
C LEU A 125 -14.92 -4.81 1.08
N ARG A 126 -14.16 -5.19 2.12
CA ARG A 126 -14.54 -6.28 3.04
C ARG A 126 -15.74 -5.96 3.95
N ASP A 127 -16.01 -4.67 4.18
CA ASP A 127 -17.06 -4.16 5.04
C ASP A 127 -18.18 -3.42 4.26
N TRP A 128 -18.23 -3.63 2.94
CA TRP A 128 -19.24 -3.01 2.10
C TRP A 128 -20.65 -3.44 2.50
N SER A 129 -21.59 -2.51 2.49
CA SER A 129 -22.96 -2.74 2.90
C SER A 129 -23.95 -2.03 1.97
N LYS A 130 -24.90 -2.80 1.43
CA LYS A 130 -25.99 -2.26 0.61
C LYS A 130 -26.84 -1.24 1.38
N MET A 131 -27.03 -1.43 2.68
CA MET A 131 -27.78 -0.50 3.54
C MET A 131 -27.04 0.86 3.61
N ARG A 132 -25.74 0.87 3.78
CA ARG A 132 -24.95 2.12 3.80
C ARG A 132 -24.95 2.85 2.46
N VAL A 133 -25.04 2.13 1.34
CA VAL A 133 -25.22 2.75 0.01
C VAL A 133 -26.52 3.57 -0.05
N MET A 134 -27.60 3.09 0.58
CA MET A 134 -28.88 3.80 0.62
C MET A 134 -28.87 5.00 1.57
N GLN A 135 -28.01 4.97 2.59
CA GLN A 135 -27.94 5.99 3.65
C GLN A 135 -26.95 7.13 3.37
N SER A 136 -26.03 6.94 2.45
CA SER A 136 -24.94 7.91 2.22
C SER A 136 -24.54 7.96 0.74
N ASP A 137 -24.63 9.15 0.16
CA ASP A 137 -24.24 9.41 -1.22
C ASP A 137 -22.74 9.28 -1.45
N ASN A 138 -21.94 9.50 -0.42
CA ASN A 138 -20.48 9.40 -0.48
C ASN A 138 -19.96 7.96 -0.29
N TYR A 139 -20.84 6.99 0.00
CA TYR A 139 -20.41 5.61 0.19
C TYR A 139 -20.26 4.89 -1.16
N PRO A 140 -19.24 4.01 -1.32
CA PRO A 140 -19.00 3.30 -2.57
C PRO A 140 -20.23 2.52 -3.04
N ARG A 141 -20.66 2.75 -4.27
CA ARG A 141 -21.86 2.10 -4.84
C ARG A 141 -21.66 0.61 -5.13
N LYS A 142 -20.39 0.16 -5.23
CA LYS A 142 -20.03 -1.23 -5.54
C LYS A 142 -19.01 -1.75 -4.52
N GLN A 143 -19.01 -3.05 -4.32
CA GLN A 143 -18.07 -3.73 -3.43
C GLN A 143 -16.63 -3.76 -3.98
N VAL A 144 -16.46 -3.59 -5.28
CA VAL A 144 -15.15 -3.47 -5.93
C VAL A 144 -15.02 -2.09 -6.53
N VAL A 145 -13.93 -1.41 -6.21
CA VAL A 145 -13.66 -0.03 -6.65
C VAL A 145 -12.29 0.03 -7.31
N MET A 146 -12.24 0.60 -8.52
CA MET A 146 -10.97 0.91 -9.18
C MET A 146 -10.52 2.31 -8.76
N ILE A 147 -9.33 2.40 -8.17
CA ILE A 147 -8.73 3.65 -7.70
C ILE A 147 -7.54 3.96 -8.61
N PRO A 148 -7.64 5.00 -9.45
CA PRO A 148 -6.53 5.40 -10.30
C PRO A 148 -5.38 5.94 -9.45
N ILE A 149 -4.17 5.57 -9.82
CA ILE A 149 -2.93 6.01 -9.16
C ILE A 149 -2.13 6.86 -10.13
N ARG A 150 -1.60 7.99 -9.62
CA ARG A 150 -0.71 8.86 -10.40
C ARG A 150 0.52 8.06 -10.82
N ARG A 151 0.78 8.04 -12.11
CA ARG A 151 2.02 7.49 -12.67
C ARG A 151 3.07 8.58 -12.72
N TRP A 152 4.23 8.32 -12.12
CA TRP A 152 5.37 9.23 -12.11
C TRP A 152 6.09 9.22 -13.45
N SER A 153 6.88 10.26 -13.72
CA SER A 153 7.81 10.25 -14.83
C SER A 153 8.94 9.23 -14.57
N GLU A 154 9.69 8.87 -15.60
CA GLU A 154 10.81 7.95 -15.47
C GLU A 154 11.90 8.51 -14.53
N GLU A 155 12.12 9.82 -14.59
CA GLU A 155 13.06 10.54 -13.74
C GLU A 155 12.61 10.54 -12.27
N GLU A 156 11.31 10.79 -12.02
CA GLU A 156 10.74 10.71 -10.67
C GLU A 156 10.90 9.29 -10.07
N GLN A 157 10.64 8.25 -10.88
CA GLN A 157 10.79 6.86 -10.47
C GLN A 157 12.26 6.53 -10.13
N ASP A 158 13.19 6.87 -11.03
CA ASP A 158 14.63 6.62 -10.87
C ASP A 158 15.17 7.35 -9.63
N ALA A 159 14.79 8.62 -9.44
CA ALA A 159 15.19 9.43 -8.29
C ALA A 159 14.65 8.85 -6.96
N PHE A 160 13.38 8.46 -6.93
CA PHE A 160 12.77 7.87 -5.75
C PHE A 160 13.43 6.55 -5.35
N VAL A 161 13.62 5.63 -6.31
CA VAL A 161 14.25 4.32 -6.05
C VAL A 161 15.66 4.51 -5.55
N LYS A 162 16.45 5.38 -6.19
CA LYS A 162 17.82 5.70 -5.78
C LYS A 162 17.87 6.25 -4.35
N ALA A 163 17.02 7.22 -4.03
CA ALA A 163 16.96 7.83 -2.70
C ALA A 163 16.55 6.82 -1.62
N ARG A 164 15.58 5.95 -1.90
CA ARG A 164 15.14 4.92 -0.94
C ARG A 164 16.22 3.86 -0.68
N ILE A 165 16.91 3.38 -1.72
CA ILE A 165 17.99 2.42 -1.56
C ILE A 165 19.14 3.04 -0.77
N LYS A 166 19.54 4.27 -1.12
CA LYS A 166 20.58 4.98 -0.37
C LYS A 166 20.22 5.12 1.11
N LEU A 167 18.98 5.48 1.42
CA LEU A 167 18.53 5.59 2.81
C LEU A 167 18.70 4.28 3.58
N HIS A 168 18.39 3.13 2.96
CA HIS A 168 18.58 1.83 3.59
C HIS A 168 20.07 1.46 3.74
N GLN A 169 20.91 1.74 2.73
CA GLN A 169 22.34 1.52 2.79
C GLN A 169 23.01 2.37 3.89
N ASP A 170 22.64 3.65 3.96
CA ASP A 170 23.14 4.56 4.99
C ASP A 170 22.72 4.06 6.39
N ALA A 171 21.47 3.60 6.54
CA ALA A 171 20.99 3.05 7.81
C ALA A 171 21.75 1.79 8.28
N GLU A 172 22.18 0.93 7.35
CA GLU A 172 22.98 -0.25 7.71
C GLU A 172 24.33 0.10 8.33
N GLN A 173 24.90 1.28 8.01
CA GLN A 173 26.17 1.75 8.54
C GLN A 173 26.00 2.53 9.86
N MET A 174 24.78 2.85 10.26
CA MET A 174 24.50 3.61 11.49
C MET A 174 24.46 2.69 12.71
N LYS A 175 25.06 3.13 13.83
CA LYS A 175 24.94 2.44 15.12
C LYS A 175 23.51 2.53 15.66
N GLU A 176 22.85 3.66 15.46
CA GLU A 176 21.47 3.89 15.83
C GLU A 176 20.64 4.13 14.56
N LEU A 177 19.56 3.38 14.39
CA LEU A 177 18.69 3.52 13.24
C LEU A 177 17.93 4.85 13.30
N PRO A 178 17.77 5.56 12.17
CA PRO A 178 16.98 6.78 12.12
C PRO A 178 15.52 6.48 12.46
N LEU A 179 14.91 7.34 13.26
CA LEU A 179 13.50 7.22 13.58
C LEU A 179 12.64 7.51 12.34
N CYS A 180 11.60 6.72 12.16
CA CYS A 180 10.56 7.03 11.17
C CYS A 180 9.95 8.39 11.46
N THR A 181 9.54 9.12 10.43
CA THR A 181 8.84 10.40 10.57
C THR A 181 7.51 10.22 11.32
N ALA A 182 6.96 11.29 11.86
CA ALA A 182 5.67 11.26 12.54
C ALA A 182 4.56 10.69 11.61
N LYS A 183 4.59 11.03 10.31
CA LYS A 183 3.66 10.53 9.30
C LYS A 183 3.82 9.00 9.08
N GLU A 184 5.03 8.51 8.95
CA GLU A 184 5.31 7.08 8.79
C GLU A 184 4.95 6.24 10.01
N ARG A 185 4.98 6.86 11.20
CA ARG A 185 4.52 6.24 12.46
C ARG A 185 3.02 6.38 12.68
N TRP A 186 2.26 6.97 11.75
CA TRP A 186 0.85 7.34 11.90
C TRP A 186 0.58 8.08 13.20
N ARG A 187 1.55 8.89 13.67
CA ARG A 187 1.42 9.65 14.91
C ARG A 187 0.31 10.68 14.73
N LYS A 188 -0.69 10.57 15.58
CA LYS A 188 -1.72 11.61 15.75
C LYS A 188 -1.19 12.68 16.70
N GLU A 189 -1.72 13.87 16.57
CA GLU A 189 -1.47 14.92 17.55
C GLU A 189 -1.90 14.45 18.93
N ASP A 190 -1.13 14.87 19.95
CA ASP A 190 -1.44 14.54 21.33
C ASP A 190 -2.79 15.16 21.72
N GLN A 191 -3.64 14.39 22.37
CA GLN A 191 -4.95 14.85 22.84
C GLN A 191 -5.04 14.65 24.35
N PHE A 192 -5.69 15.59 25.01
CA PHE A 192 -5.90 15.59 26.45
C PHE A 192 -7.34 15.16 26.75
N ALA A 193 -7.46 14.06 27.49
CA ALA A 193 -8.75 13.47 27.79
C ALA A 193 -9.26 13.97 29.16
N VAL A 194 -10.47 14.52 29.18
CA VAL A 194 -11.20 14.73 30.43
C VAL A 194 -11.94 13.43 30.74
N MET A 195 -11.69 12.88 31.92
CA MET A 195 -12.30 11.66 32.40
C MET A 195 -13.35 11.97 33.46
N LYS A 196 -14.44 11.22 33.50
CA LYS A 196 -15.34 11.19 34.67
C LYS A 196 -14.93 10.03 35.58
N ASP A 197 -15.11 10.21 36.86
CA ASP A 197 -14.89 9.15 37.83
C ASP A 197 -15.61 7.87 37.43
N CYS A 198 -14.93 6.74 37.63
CA CYS A 198 -15.43 5.38 37.27
C CYS A 198 -15.62 5.10 35.77
N ARG A 199 -15.25 5.96 34.86
CA ARG A 199 -15.28 5.68 33.41
C ARG A 199 -13.91 5.28 32.86
N LYS A 200 -13.91 4.25 32.01
CA LYS A 200 -12.71 3.80 31.29
C LYS A 200 -12.48 4.54 29.96
N SER A 201 -13.47 5.34 29.50
CA SER A 201 -13.40 6.08 28.25
C SER A 201 -13.42 7.59 28.52
N ALA A 202 -12.73 8.35 27.68
CA ALA A 202 -12.75 9.81 27.74
C ALA A 202 -14.17 10.33 27.60
N TRP A 203 -14.53 11.32 28.43
CA TRP A 203 -15.79 12.04 28.28
C TRP A 203 -15.68 13.04 27.12
N ARG A 204 -14.52 13.75 27.06
CA ARG A 204 -14.21 14.68 25.98
C ARG A 204 -12.70 14.74 25.74
N LEU A 205 -12.31 14.99 24.47
CA LEU A 205 -10.91 15.14 24.05
C LEU A 205 -10.67 16.60 23.66
N PHE A 206 -9.51 17.12 24.05
CA PHE A 206 -9.07 18.48 23.75
C PHE A 206 -7.67 18.48 23.13
N PRO A 207 -7.36 19.42 22.22
CA PRO A 207 -6.05 19.50 21.61
C PRO A 207 -4.95 20.02 22.57
N THR A 208 -5.33 20.72 23.64
CA THR A 208 -4.38 21.22 24.64
C THR A 208 -4.82 20.92 26.07
N LYS A 209 -3.84 20.87 26.98
CA LYS A 209 -4.09 20.61 28.41
C LYS A 209 -4.86 21.77 29.08
N GLU A 210 -4.63 22.99 28.62
CA GLU A 210 -5.29 24.19 29.11
C GLU A 210 -6.79 24.14 28.84
N LEU A 211 -7.16 23.82 27.62
CA LEU A 211 -8.58 23.65 27.24
C LEU A 211 -9.24 22.51 28.00
N ALA A 212 -8.51 21.43 28.24
CA ALA A 212 -9.03 20.30 29.02
C ALA A 212 -9.27 20.67 30.51
N LYS A 213 -8.47 21.59 31.07
CA LYS A 213 -8.63 22.06 32.45
C LYS A 213 -9.76 23.07 32.63
N GLN A 214 -10.12 23.80 31.56
CA GLN A 214 -11.20 24.80 31.59
C GLN A 214 -12.58 24.17 31.47
N PHE A 215 -12.64 22.89 31.12
CA PHE A 215 -13.88 22.10 30.93
C PHE A 215 -14.27 21.34 32.20
#